data_1431e10b05735ac22d79a05ae3c757bf
#
_entry.id   1431e10b05735ac22d79a05ae3c757bf
#
_cell.length_a   1.000
_cell.length_b   1.000
_cell.length_c   1.000
_cell.angle_alpha   90.00
_cell.angle_beta   90.00
_cell.angle_gamma   90.00
#
_symmetry.space_group_name_H-M   'P 1'
#
loop_
_entity.id
_entity.type
_entity.pdbx_description
1 polymer ?
#
loop_
_entity_poly.entity_id
_entity_poly.type
_entity_poly.pdbx_seq_one_letter_code
_entity_poly.pdbx_strand_id
1 'polypeptide(L)'
;MNNRRNFIRNSGLLALGGLVLSRKGYAAFLEEKKMHPLGLQLYTLGRVIDNDVRGTLQKVAEIGYKDLESAFSMKGGYYGMKPKEFAALTKELGLSWVSHHTIGAPFKMPPGGFKPPAGADTTKQQPPMKFPPMMNLKENHQQIVDEAAEGGVKFLVCSSIPLNTLDEIKEAIEILNRSGEAAKKAGLTFCYHNHTHEFESVEGQVPYDMLLSQVSADLLKMELDLGWATKAGADPVALFKKYPGRFPLWHVKDITAEKQAPTEVGNGTVDFKRIFAASKDAGMKHFFVEQDGAPNPLENIATSYKNITTKILA
;
A
#
# COMPACT_ATOMS: atom_id res chain seq x y z
N MET A 1 -37.62 -8.96 -56.91
CA MET A 1 -37.32 -9.75 -55.66
C MET A 1 -35.86 -9.68 -55.20
N ASN A 2 -35.11 -8.63 -55.56
CA ASN A 2 -33.63 -8.57 -55.26
C ASN A 2 -33.26 -7.71 -54.06
N ASN A 3 -34.21 -7.01 -53.39
CA ASN A 3 -33.86 -6.06 -52.33
C ASN A 3 -33.77 -6.66 -50.92
N ARG A 4 -34.41 -7.79 -50.64
CA ARG A 4 -34.36 -8.42 -49.31
C ARG A 4 -33.00 -9.15 -49.01
N ARG A 5 -32.44 -9.77 -50.01
CA ARG A 5 -31.12 -10.48 -49.85
C ARG A 5 -29.97 -9.53 -49.64
N ASN A 6 -29.97 -8.37 -50.28
CA ASN A 6 -28.93 -7.34 -50.10
C ASN A 6 -29.07 -6.63 -48.77
N PHE A 7 -30.27 -6.43 -48.27
CA PHE A 7 -30.52 -5.83 -46.95
C PHE A 7 -30.01 -6.73 -45.83
N ILE A 8 -30.26 -8.03 -45.85
CA ILE A 8 -29.80 -8.99 -44.83
C ILE A 8 -28.28 -9.12 -44.85
N ARG A 9 -27.64 -9.11 -46.06
CA ARG A 9 -26.17 -9.20 -46.17
C ARG A 9 -25.46 -7.95 -45.65
N ASN A 10 -26.02 -6.77 -45.90
CA ASN A 10 -25.47 -5.49 -45.40
C ASN A 10 -25.76 -5.26 -43.91
N SER A 11 -26.89 -5.71 -43.40
CA SER A 11 -27.19 -5.64 -41.97
C SER A 11 -26.35 -6.63 -41.13
N GLY A 12 -26.07 -7.80 -41.68
CA GLY A 12 -25.15 -8.78 -41.04
C GLY A 12 -23.70 -8.29 -40.96
N LEU A 13 -23.24 -7.59 -41.99
CA LEU A 13 -21.89 -7.01 -42.03
C LEU A 13 -21.73 -5.81 -41.05
N LEU A 14 -22.79 -5.01 -40.91
CA LEU A 14 -22.78 -3.91 -39.95
C LEU A 14 -22.84 -4.40 -38.48
N ALA A 15 -23.58 -5.48 -38.21
CA ALA A 15 -23.63 -6.06 -36.85
C ALA A 15 -22.33 -6.75 -36.46
N LEU A 16 -21.66 -7.44 -37.40
CA LEU A 16 -20.36 -8.08 -37.19
C LEU A 16 -19.22 -7.02 -37.13
N GLY A 17 -19.29 -5.99 -37.96
CA GLY A 17 -18.33 -4.88 -37.94
C GLY A 17 -18.43 -4.03 -36.66
N GLY A 18 -19.65 -3.77 -36.17
CA GLY A 18 -19.91 -3.06 -34.93
C GLY A 18 -19.41 -3.80 -33.68
N LEU A 19 -19.60 -5.14 -33.66
CA LEU A 19 -19.08 -5.98 -32.55
C LEU A 19 -17.56 -6.11 -32.54
N VAL A 20 -16.93 -6.11 -33.74
CA VAL A 20 -15.46 -6.16 -33.85
C VAL A 20 -14.87 -4.78 -33.51
N LEU A 21 -15.51 -3.68 -33.89
CA LEU A 21 -15.11 -2.33 -33.50
C LEU A 21 -15.29 -2.09 -31.99
N SER A 22 -16.38 -2.61 -31.39
CA SER A 22 -16.56 -2.51 -29.94
C SER A 22 -15.54 -3.32 -29.14
N ARG A 23 -15.16 -4.51 -29.62
CA ARG A 23 -14.10 -5.31 -28.99
C ARG A 23 -12.71 -4.69 -29.17
N LYS A 24 -12.38 -4.17 -30.35
CA LYS A 24 -11.13 -3.45 -30.58
C LYS A 24 -11.10 -2.10 -29.84
N GLY A 25 -12.20 -1.37 -29.82
CA GLY A 25 -12.34 -0.14 -29.05
C GLY A 25 -12.22 -0.40 -27.54
N TYR A 26 -12.83 -1.47 -27.05
CA TYR A 26 -12.73 -1.86 -25.65
C TYR A 26 -11.32 -2.37 -25.30
N ALA A 27 -10.67 -3.14 -26.16
CA ALA A 27 -9.28 -3.56 -25.97
C ALA A 27 -8.31 -2.37 -26.04
N ALA A 28 -8.49 -1.44 -27.00
CA ALA A 28 -7.72 -0.20 -27.08
C ALA A 28 -7.97 0.72 -25.86
N PHE A 29 -9.21 0.80 -25.39
CA PHE A 29 -9.54 1.54 -24.15
C PHE A 29 -8.90 0.89 -22.91
N LEU A 30 -8.78 -0.45 -22.86
CA LEU A 30 -8.05 -1.15 -21.79
C LEU A 30 -6.54 -1.00 -21.92
N GLU A 31 -6.00 -0.87 -23.16
CA GLU A 31 -4.57 -0.57 -23.39
C GLU A 31 -4.22 0.91 -23.11
N GLU A 32 -5.13 1.83 -23.40
CA GLU A 32 -4.94 3.26 -23.17
C GLU A 32 -5.10 3.64 -21.68
N LYS A 33 -5.99 2.97 -20.96
CA LYS A 33 -6.02 2.88 -19.50
C LYS A 33 -5.17 1.66 -19.09
N LYS A 34 -3.85 1.77 -19.12
CA LYS A 34 -2.99 0.88 -18.33
C LYS A 34 -3.37 1.07 -16.86
N MET A 35 -4.46 0.42 -16.44
CA MET A 35 -4.82 0.37 -15.03
C MET A 35 -3.65 -0.32 -14.32
N HIS A 36 -3.03 0.40 -13.41
CA HIS A 36 -2.05 -0.22 -12.52
C HIS A 36 -2.73 -1.41 -11.83
N PRO A 37 -2.07 -2.58 -11.72
CA PRO A 37 -2.62 -3.69 -10.98
C PRO A 37 -3.04 -3.25 -9.58
N LEU A 38 -4.19 -3.72 -9.10
CA LEU A 38 -4.58 -3.46 -7.72
C LEU A 38 -3.66 -4.23 -6.78
N GLY A 39 -3.04 -3.51 -5.87
CA GLY A 39 -2.21 -4.03 -4.82
C GLY A 39 -2.95 -4.17 -3.48
N LEU A 40 -2.43 -5.03 -2.62
CA LEU A 40 -2.89 -5.23 -1.25
C LEU A 40 -1.71 -5.13 -0.28
N GLN A 41 -1.85 -4.28 0.75
CA GLN A 41 -0.98 -4.31 1.92
C GLN A 41 -1.44 -5.45 2.85
N LEU A 42 -0.55 -6.43 3.04
CA LEU A 42 -0.87 -7.66 3.76
C LEU A 42 -1.10 -7.47 5.27
N TYR A 43 -0.72 -6.30 5.84
CA TYR A 43 -1.05 -5.94 7.21
C TYR A 43 -2.56 -5.94 7.46
N THR A 44 -3.37 -5.60 6.45
CA THR A 44 -4.84 -5.65 6.49
C THR A 44 -5.37 -7.03 6.90
N LEU A 45 -4.66 -8.09 6.53
CA LEU A 45 -5.09 -9.47 6.80
C LEU A 45 -4.81 -9.92 8.23
N GLY A 46 -3.95 -9.21 8.96
CA GLY A 46 -3.65 -9.47 10.37
C GLY A 46 -3.30 -10.93 10.64
N ARG A 47 -3.93 -11.51 11.66
CA ARG A 47 -3.69 -12.92 12.04
C ARG A 47 -4.22 -13.96 11.04
N VAL A 48 -5.09 -13.56 10.11
CA VAL A 48 -5.64 -14.50 9.12
C VAL A 48 -4.53 -15.06 8.25
N ILE A 49 -3.64 -14.17 7.75
CA ILE A 49 -2.49 -14.60 6.94
C ILE A 49 -1.47 -15.39 7.75
N ASP A 50 -1.23 -15.02 9.02
CA ASP A 50 -0.31 -15.77 9.88
C ASP A 50 -0.78 -17.21 10.15
N ASN A 51 -2.10 -17.44 10.19
CA ASN A 51 -2.66 -18.79 10.41
C ASN A 51 -2.47 -19.69 9.18
N ASP A 52 -2.73 -19.16 7.98
CA ASP A 52 -2.62 -19.90 6.70
C ASP A 52 -2.15 -18.94 5.61
N VAL A 53 -0.84 -18.87 5.39
CA VAL A 53 -0.24 -17.95 4.42
C VAL A 53 -0.67 -18.31 3.00
N ARG A 54 -0.54 -19.59 2.61
CA ARG A 54 -0.84 -20.05 1.24
C ARG A 54 -2.32 -19.87 0.89
N GLY A 55 -3.21 -20.41 1.74
CA GLY A 55 -4.65 -20.33 1.47
C GLY A 55 -5.18 -18.89 1.51
N THR A 56 -4.59 -18.03 2.36
CA THR A 56 -4.96 -16.62 2.41
C THR A 56 -4.51 -15.88 1.14
N LEU A 57 -3.26 -16.09 0.68
CA LEU A 57 -2.76 -15.47 -0.56
C LEU A 57 -3.52 -15.99 -1.79
N GLN A 58 -3.92 -17.26 -1.82
CA GLN A 58 -4.77 -17.79 -2.87
C GLN A 58 -6.11 -17.05 -2.96
N LYS A 59 -6.77 -16.80 -1.82
CA LYS A 59 -8.00 -16.00 -1.77
C LYS A 59 -7.79 -14.56 -2.21
N VAL A 60 -6.66 -13.95 -1.86
CA VAL A 60 -6.29 -12.62 -2.34
C VAL A 60 -6.19 -12.59 -3.88
N ALA A 61 -5.55 -13.61 -4.48
CA ALA A 61 -5.46 -13.74 -5.93
C ALA A 61 -6.83 -14.00 -6.60
N GLU A 62 -7.68 -14.82 -5.98
CA GLU A 62 -9.05 -15.13 -6.44
C GLU A 62 -9.96 -13.90 -6.40
N ILE A 63 -9.83 -13.00 -5.42
CA ILE A 63 -10.53 -11.71 -5.37
C ILE A 63 -10.13 -10.84 -6.55
N GLY A 64 -8.87 -10.93 -7.01
CA GLY A 64 -8.39 -10.23 -8.21
C GLY A 64 -7.17 -9.33 -7.96
N TYR A 65 -6.67 -9.19 -6.75
CA TYR A 65 -5.43 -8.49 -6.45
C TYR A 65 -4.25 -9.11 -7.20
N LYS A 66 -3.28 -8.29 -7.57
CA LYS A 66 -2.10 -8.71 -8.33
C LYS A 66 -0.80 -8.33 -7.66
N ASP A 67 -0.71 -7.12 -7.12
CA ASP A 67 0.47 -6.63 -6.44
C ASP A 67 0.33 -6.83 -4.93
N LEU A 68 1.43 -7.16 -4.27
CA LEU A 68 1.48 -7.34 -2.83
C LEU A 68 2.53 -6.43 -2.22
N GLU A 69 2.19 -5.90 -1.08
CA GLU A 69 3.13 -5.33 -0.14
C GLU A 69 3.09 -6.14 1.16
N SER A 70 4.23 -6.68 1.55
CA SER A 70 4.37 -7.45 2.78
C SER A 70 4.69 -6.54 3.96
N ALA A 71 4.29 -6.99 5.15
CA ALA A 71 4.51 -6.28 6.39
C ALA A 71 4.98 -7.22 7.51
N PHE A 72 5.00 -6.71 8.72
CA PHE A 72 5.27 -7.48 9.92
C PHE A 72 4.35 -8.71 10.04
N SER A 73 4.94 -9.83 10.45
CA SER A 73 4.24 -11.08 10.74
C SER A 73 4.61 -11.60 12.13
N MET A 74 3.64 -12.13 12.86
CA MET A 74 3.88 -12.78 14.16
C MET A 74 4.70 -14.07 14.05
N LYS A 75 4.88 -14.60 12.84
CA LYS A 75 5.77 -15.74 12.57
C LYS A 75 7.24 -15.31 12.39
N GLY A 76 7.52 -14.02 12.36
CA GLY A 76 8.82 -13.47 12.01
C GLY A 76 9.16 -13.63 10.53
N GLY A 77 10.23 -12.97 10.07
CA GLY A 77 10.65 -12.99 8.68
C GLY A 77 9.51 -12.61 7.72
N TYR A 78 9.45 -13.28 6.59
CA TYR A 78 8.39 -13.09 5.59
C TYR A 78 7.30 -14.15 5.80
N TYR A 79 6.47 -13.95 6.82
CA TYR A 79 5.41 -14.89 7.25
C TYR A 79 5.95 -16.29 7.61
N GLY A 80 7.11 -16.33 8.30
CA GLY A 80 7.78 -17.58 8.69
C GLY A 80 8.65 -18.20 7.59
N MET A 81 8.81 -17.53 6.44
CA MET A 81 9.61 -17.98 5.31
C MET A 81 10.86 -17.10 5.14
N LYS A 82 11.82 -17.61 4.34
CA LYS A 82 12.92 -16.80 3.80
C LYS A 82 12.43 -15.94 2.61
N PRO A 83 13.14 -14.86 2.24
CA PRO A 83 12.72 -13.98 1.14
C PRO A 83 12.42 -14.71 -0.17
N LYS A 84 13.32 -15.59 -0.62
CA LYS A 84 13.12 -16.37 -1.87
C LYS A 84 11.93 -17.33 -1.80
N GLU A 85 11.66 -17.90 -0.63
CA GLU A 85 10.54 -18.83 -0.43
C GLU A 85 9.21 -18.10 -0.54
N PHE A 86 9.10 -16.92 0.08
CA PHE A 86 7.92 -16.07 -0.04
C PHE A 86 7.73 -15.57 -1.48
N ALA A 87 8.80 -15.12 -2.13
CA ALA A 87 8.77 -14.72 -3.54
C ALA A 87 8.32 -15.85 -4.48
N ALA A 88 8.80 -17.08 -4.24
CA ALA A 88 8.39 -18.25 -5.02
C ALA A 88 6.90 -18.57 -4.82
N LEU A 89 6.41 -18.52 -3.56
CA LEU A 89 5.01 -18.75 -3.25
C LEU A 89 4.09 -17.70 -3.91
N THR A 90 4.42 -16.42 -3.81
CA THR A 90 3.60 -15.35 -4.41
C THR A 90 3.55 -15.51 -5.92
N LYS A 91 4.69 -15.79 -6.57
CA LYS A 91 4.78 -16.01 -8.01
C LYS A 91 3.97 -17.24 -8.47
N GLU A 92 4.03 -18.36 -7.72
CA GLU A 92 3.24 -19.57 -7.99
C GLU A 92 1.73 -19.26 -8.00
N LEU A 93 1.28 -18.37 -7.11
CA LEU A 93 -0.11 -17.94 -6.99
C LEU A 93 -0.51 -16.83 -7.99
N GLY A 94 0.39 -16.43 -8.88
CA GLY A 94 0.14 -15.38 -9.88
C GLY A 94 0.07 -13.97 -9.28
N LEU A 95 0.75 -13.77 -8.15
CA LEU A 95 0.90 -12.51 -7.43
C LEU A 95 2.32 -11.96 -7.59
N SER A 96 2.46 -10.63 -7.60
CA SER A 96 3.73 -9.93 -7.66
C SER A 96 4.04 -9.34 -6.28
N TRP A 97 5.08 -9.81 -5.62
CA TRP A 97 5.56 -9.17 -4.40
C TRP A 97 6.41 -7.93 -4.77
N VAL A 98 5.81 -6.75 -4.66
CA VAL A 98 6.35 -5.48 -5.16
C VAL A 98 7.13 -4.73 -4.10
N SER A 99 6.65 -4.74 -2.87
CA SER A 99 7.10 -3.90 -1.78
C SER A 99 7.12 -4.63 -0.44
N HIS A 100 7.96 -4.14 0.49
CA HIS A 100 8.06 -4.65 1.85
C HIS A 100 8.15 -3.52 2.87
N HIS A 101 7.31 -3.58 3.91
CA HIS A 101 7.35 -2.70 5.07
C HIS A 101 8.34 -3.19 6.13
N THR A 102 9.18 -2.28 6.62
CA THR A 102 10.06 -2.48 7.78
C THR A 102 9.95 -1.30 8.74
N ILE A 103 10.34 -1.47 10.00
CA ILE A 103 10.36 -0.38 10.98
C ILE A 103 11.71 0.35 11.00
N GLY A 104 11.68 1.65 11.30
CA GLY A 104 12.87 2.50 11.31
C GLY A 104 13.76 2.32 12.54
N ALA A 105 13.16 2.07 13.71
CA ALA A 105 13.87 1.91 14.97
C ALA A 105 13.22 0.81 15.83
N PRO A 106 13.89 0.34 16.90
CA PRO A 106 13.32 -0.67 17.78
C PRO A 106 11.95 -0.26 18.32
N PHE A 107 11.00 -1.21 18.22
CA PHE A 107 9.65 -0.98 18.71
C PHE A 107 9.66 -0.83 20.24
N LYS A 108 9.20 0.31 20.73
CA LYS A 108 9.00 0.56 22.16
C LYS A 108 7.53 0.34 22.50
N MET A 109 7.25 -0.64 23.35
CA MET A 109 5.89 -0.82 23.86
C MET A 109 5.45 0.46 24.59
N PRO A 110 4.23 0.99 24.33
CA PRO A 110 3.72 2.10 25.12
C PRO A 110 3.65 1.72 26.61
N PRO A 111 3.89 2.67 27.51
CA PRO A 111 3.69 2.44 28.93
C PRO A 111 2.26 1.92 29.18
N GLY A 112 2.15 0.75 29.83
CA GLY A 112 0.85 0.07 30.04
C GLY A 112 0.37 -0.86 28.94
N GLY A 113 1.18 -1.09 27.89
CA GLY A 113 0.84 -1.99 26.78
C GLY A 113 -0.15 -1.39 25.78
N PHE A 114 -0.60 -2.17 24.83
CA PHE A 114 -1.66 -1.78 23.91
C PHE A 114 -3.01 -1.77 24.63
N LYS A 115 -3.76 -0.67 24.48
CA LYS A 115 -5.16 -0.67 24.90
C LYS A 115 -5.93 -1.67 24.02
N PRO A 116 -6.72 -2.56 24.62
CA PRO A 116 -7.57 -3.45 23.84
C PRO A 116 -8.52 -2.64 22.95
N PRO A 117 -8.89 -3.15 21.77
CA PRO A 117 -9.87 -2.48 20.91
C PRO A 117 -11.15 -2.18 21.68
N ALA A 118 -11.82 -1.09 21.34
CA ALA A 118 -13.11 -0.73 21.94
C ALA A 118 -14.11 -1.90 21.74
N GLY A 119 -14.66 -2.43 22.85
CA GLY A 119 -15.56 -3.59 22.84
C GLY A 119 -14.88 -4.94 23.08
N ALA A 120 -13.57 -5.00 23.28
CA ALA A 120 -12.91 -6.22 23.70
C ALA A 120 -13.31 -6.60 25.11
N ASP A 121 -13.58 -7.88 25.34
CA ASP A 121 -13.86 -8.44 26.67
C ASP A 121 -12.56 -8.41 27.52
N THR A 122 -12.43 -7.35 28.35
CA THR A 122 -11.27 -7.12 29.21
C THR A 122 -11.26 -8.04 30.44
N THR A 123 -12.30 -8.86 30.64
CA THR A 123 -12.36 -9.81 31.78
C THR A 123 -11.46 -11.02 31.53
N LYS A 124 -11.10 -11.31 30.28
CA LYS A 124 -10.15 -12.36 29.93
C LYS A 124 -8.74 -11.76 29.89
N GLN A 125 -7.95 -12.06 30.94
CA GLN A 125 -6.51 -11.78 30.91
C GLN A 125 -5.88 -12.52 29.72
N GLN A 126 -5.62 -11.80 28.63
CA GLN A 126 -4.79 -12.34 27.56
C GLN A 126 -3.33 -12.34 28.03
N PRO A 127 -2.60 -13.43 27.84
CA PRO A 127 -1.18 -13.43 28.16
C PRO A 127 -0.48 -12.30 27.35
N PRO A 128 0.57 -11.67 27.92
CA PRO A 128 1.28 -10.62 27.21
C PRO A 128 1.73 -11.13 25.85
N MET A 129 1.39 -10.38 24.81
CA MET A 129 1.76 -10.70 23.44
C MET A 129 3.29 -10.66 23.31
N LYS A 130 3.90 -11.82 23.05
CA LYS A 130 5.34 -11.88 22.74
C LYS A 130 5.51 -11.67 21.25
N PHE A 131 6.13 -10.54 20.89
CA PHE A 131 6.52 -10.27 19.51
C PHE A 131 7.79 -11.06 19.16
N PRO A 132 7.91 -11.61 17.95
CA PRO A 132 9.18 -12.14 17.48
C PRO A 132 10.22 -11.02 17.44
N PRO A 133 11.52 -11.34 17.47
CA PRO A 133 12.55 -10.34 17.24
C PRO A 133 12.29 -9.62 15.90
N MET A 134 12.23 -8.30 15.93
CA MET A 134 12.00 -7.47 14.75
C MET A 134 13.30 -6.76 14.38
N MET A 135 13.75 -6.97 13.16
CA MET A 135 14.79 -6.14 12.58
C MET A 135 14.27 -4.72 12.35
N ASN A 136 15.16 -3.74 12.45
CA ASN A 136 14.84 -2.35 12.22
C ASN A 136 15.99 -1.64 11.49
N LEU A 137 15.68 -0.53 10.80
CA LEU A 137 16.67 0.16 9.98
C LEU A 137 17.80 0.80 10.79
N LYS A 138 17.54 1.19 12.05
CA LYS A 138 18.57 1.77 12.93
C LYS A 138 19.71 0.78 13.18
N GLU A 139 19.40 -0.48 13.37
CA GLU A 139 20.35 -1.52 13.79
C GLU A 139 20.75 -2.47 12.65
N ASN A 140 19.82 -2.75 11.70
CA ASN A 140 19.96 -3.86 10.75
C ASN A 140 19.76 -3.42 9.28
N HIS A 141 19.89 -2.13 8.92
CA HIS A 141 19.54 -1.62 7.60
C HIS A 141 20.14 -2.41 6.43
N GLN A 142 21.44 -2.80 6.52
CA GLN A 142 22.08 -3.55 5.44
C GLN A 142 21.44 -4.93 5.26
N GLN A 143 21.22 -5.68 6.35
CA GLN A 143 20.60 -7.00 6.27
C GLN A 143 19.17 -6.92 5.72
N ILE A 144 18.38 -5.93 6.14
CA ILE A 144 17.02 -5.70 5.65
C ILE A 144 17.03 -5.42 4.14
N VAL A 145 17.96 -4.58 3.67
CA VAL A 145 18.14 -4.27 2.25
C VAL A 145 18.54 -5.52 1.46
N ASP A 146 19.49 -6.31 1.97
CA ASP A 146 19.96 -7.53 1.31
C ASP A 146 18.83 -8.57 1.20
N GLU A 147 18.05 -8.77 2.25
CA GLU A 147 16.91 -9.68 2.24
C GLU A 147 15.80 -9.21 1.29
N ALA A 148 15.50 -7.90 1.25
CA ALA A 148 14.53 -7.33 0.31
C ALA A 148 14.98 -7.52 -1.14
N ALA A 149 16.27 -7.28 -1.43
CA ALA A 149 16.86 -7.52 -2.74
C ALA A 149 16.86 -9.01 -3.12
N GLU A 150 17.17 -9.90 -2.16
CA GLU A 150 17.09 -11.36 -2.35
C GLU A 150 15.69 -11.83 -2.70
N GLY A 151 14.66 -11.24 -2.08
CA GLY A 151 13.24 -11.47 -2.38
C GLY A 151 12.80 -10.91 -3.72
N GLY A 152 13.58 -10.02 -4.31
CA GLY A 152 13.31 -9.42 -5.62
C GLY A 152 12.23 -8.34 -5.60
N VAL A 153 11.92 -7.76 -4.43
CA VAL A 153 11.04 -6.59 -4.35
C VAL A 153 11.68 -5.37 -5.00
N LYS A 154 10.87 -4.45 -5.44
CA LYS A 154 11.35 -3.20 -6.05
C LYS A 154 11.41 -2.05 -5.07
N PHE A 155 10.57 -2.11 -4.03
CA PHE A 155 10.44 -1.06 -3.04
C PHE A 155 10.65 -1.62 -1.64
N LEU A 156 11.40 -0.88 -0.83
CA LEU A 156 11.54 -1.10 0.60
C LEU A 156 10.98 0.13 1.32
N VAL A 157 10.08 -0.06 2.27
CA VAL A 157 9.37 1.05 2.91
C VAL A 157 9.64 1.07 4.40
N CYS A 158 10.08 2.22 4.92
CA CYS A 158 10.07 2.49 6.36
C CYS A 158 8.64 2.83 6.78
N SER A 159 7.98 1.91 7.48
CA SER A 159 6.57 2.05 7.88
C SER A 159 6.36 2.92 9.13
N SER A 160 7.38 3.07 9.96
CA SER A 160 7.32 3.92 11.14
C SER A 160 8.70 4.16 11.73
N ILE A 161 8.93 5.35 12.26
CA ILE A 161 10.14 5.74 12.99
C ILE A 161 9.74 6.79 14.03
N PRO A 162 10.40 6.88 15.21
CA PRO A 162 10.12 7.93 16.18
C PRO A 162 10.35 9.34 15.61
N LEU A 163 9.37 10.26 15.81
CA LEU A 163 9.38 11.64 15.32
C LEU A 163 8.79 12.62 16.34
N ASN A 164 8.83 12.29 17.64
CA ASN A 164 8.14 13.06 18.69
C ASN A 164 8.93 14.29 19.16
N THR A 165 10.22 14.37 18.88
CA THR A 165 11.11 15.48 19.23
C THR A 165 11.99 15.85 18.03
N LEU A 166 12.54 17.06 18.01
CA LEU A 166 13.49 17.46 16.95
C LEU A 166 14.72 16.56 16.90
N ASP A 167 15.18 16.01 18.01
CA ASP A 167 16.32 15.11 18.03
C ASP A 167 15.97 13.73 17.46
N GLU A 168 14.76 13.21 17.74
CA GLU A 168 14.27 12.00 17.08
C GLU A 168 14.12 12.19 15.55
N ILE A 169 13.64 13.37 15.13
CA ILE A 169 13.51 13.68 13.69
C ILE A 169 14.89 13.75 13.03
N LYS A 170 15.90 14.35 13.64
CA LYS A 170 17.28 14.38 13.14
C LYS A 170 17.86 12.96 13.04
N GLU A 171 17.68 12.15 14.09
CA GLU A 171 18.11 10.74 14.08
C GLU A 171 17.40 9.96 12.97
N ALA A 172 16.09 10.17 12.79
CA ALA A 172 15.31 9.54 11.71
C ALA A 172 15.87 9.90 10.33
N ILE A 173 16.19 11.18 10.09
CA ILE A 173 16.80 11.66 8.84
C ILE A 173 18.12 10.95 8.57
N GLU A 174 18.99 10.77 9.57
CA GLU A 174 20.24 10.04 9.43
C GLU A 174 20.03 8.56 9.09
N ILE A 175 19.08 7.89 9.78
CA ILE A 175 18.70 6.51 9.51
C ILE A 175 18.16 6.35 8.09
N LEU A 176 17.27 7.25 7.67
CA LEU A 176 16.67 7.20 6.34
C LEU A 176 17.69 7.48 5.23
N ASN A 177 18.64 8.41 5.43
CA ASN A 177 19.72 8.66 4.48
C ASN A 177 20.58 7.42 4.25
N ARG A 178 21.14 6.83 5.32
CA ARG A 178 21.98 5.63 5.18
C ARG A 178 21.24 4.42 4.64
N SER A 179 19.95 4.24 5.01
CA SER A 179 19.11 3.16 4.48
C SER A 179 18.82 3.36 3.00
N GLY A 180 18.55 4.61 2.60
CA GLY A 180 18.35 4.98 1.20
C GLY A 180 19.61 4.76 0.34
N GLU A 181 20.80 5.07 0.87
CA GLU A 181 22.08 4.76 0.19
C GLU A 181 22.28 3.26 -0.01
N ALA A 182 22.02 2.45 1.02
CA ALA A 182 22.11 1.00 0.93
C ALA A 182 21.11 0.43 -0.08
N ALA A 183 19.84 0.87 0.00
CA ALA A 183 18.78 0.45 -0.92
C ALA A 183 19.10 0.83 -2.38
N LYS A 184 19.58 2.05 -2.62
CA LYS A 184 20.00 2.51 -3.95
C LYS A 184 21.13 1.67 -4.53
N LYS A 185 22.14 1.29 -3.72
CA LYS A 185 23.23 0.39 -4.13
C LYS A 185 22.70 -1.00 -4.49
N ALA A 186 21.68 -1.49 -3.80
CA ALA A 186 21.04 -2.77 -4.07
C ALA A 186 20.01 -2.71 -5.22
N GLY A 187 19.79 -1.54 -5.83
CA GLY A 187 18.83 -1.36 -6.93
C GLY A 187 17.37 -1.26 -6.47
N LEU A 188 17.13 -1.00 -5.18
CA LEU A 188 15.81 -0.80 -4.61
C LEU A 188 15.45 0.70 -4.58
N THR A 189 14.17 1.00 -4.67
CA THR A 189 13.63 2.33 -4.32
C THR A 189 13.23 2.30 -2.86
N PHE A 190 13.80 3.20 -2.07
CA PHE A 190 13.48 3.33 -0.65
C PHE A 190 12.40 4.37 -0.44
N CYS A 191 11.36 4.03 0.36
CA CYS A 191 10.23 4.90 0.64
C CYS A 191 10.00 5.05 2.14
N TYR A 192 9.28 6.12 2.51
CA TYR A 192 8.74 6.36 3.84
C TYR A 192 7.21 6.37 3.77
N HIS A 193 6.56 5.64 4.67
CA HIS A 193 5.11 5.61 4.83
C HIS A 193 4.67 6.49 6.01
N ASN A 194 3.65 7.30 5.81
CA ASN A 194 3.12 8.20 6.83
C ASN A 194 1.89 7.64 7.54
N HIS A 195 1.73 8.10 8.79
CA HIS A 195 0.47 8.11 9.52
C HIS A 195 -0.03 9.56 9.66
N THR A 196 -0.70 9.88 10.78
CA THR A 196 -1.20 11.24 11.03
C THR A 196 -0.16 12.15 11.69
N HIS A 197 0.66 11.60 12.60
CA HIS A 197 1.56 12.37 13.46
C HIS A 197 2.69 13.06 12.70
N GLU A 198 3.06 12.59 11.50
CA GLU A 198 4.06 13.25 10.66
C GLU A 198 3.64 14.64 10.19
N PHE A 199 2.34 14.91 10.17
CA PHE A 199 1.77 16.20 9.77
C PHE A 199 1.53 17.15 10.97
N GLU A 200 1.71 16.68 12.19
CA GLU A 200 1.61 17.48 13.40
C GLU A 200 2.89 18.29 13.64
N SER A 201 2.77 19.50 14.22
CA SER A 201 3.93 20.34 14.50
C SER A 201 4.68 19.84 15.74
N VAL A 202 5.96 19.58 15.58
CA VAL A 202 6.91 19.26 16.67
C VAL A 202 7.86 20.44 16.81
N GLU A 203 7.78 21.17 17.94
CA GLU A 203 8.62 22.35 18.22
C GLU A 203 8.64 23.38 17.07
N GLY A 204 7.49 23.57 16.40
CA GLY A 204 7.34 24.52 15.29
C GLY A 204 7.74 23.98 13.93
N GLN A 205 8.16 22.73 13.82
CA GLN A 205 8.51 22.05 12.55
C GLN A 205 7.52 20.93 12.26
N VAL A 206 7.22 20.68 10.98
CA VAL A 206 6.40 19.57 10.53
C VAL A 206 7.31 18.42 10.09
N PRO A 207 7.29 17.26 10.78
CA PRO A 207 8.18 16.13 10.49
C PRO A 207 8.15 15.71 9.02
N TYR A 208 6.97 15.62 8.41
CA TYR A 208 6.82 15.23 7.01
C TYR A 208 7.56 16.16 6.04
N ASP A 209 7.45 17.48 6.25
CA ASP A 209 8.19 18.46 5.46
C ASP A 209 9.71 18.39 5.70
N MET A 210 10.13 18.10 6.93
CA MET A 210 11.55 17.91 7.24
C MET A 210 12.12 16.68 6.52
N LEU A 211 11.43 15.55 6.53
CA LEU A 211 11.85 14.34 5.80
C LEU A 211 11.97 14.63 4.30
N LEU A 212 10.98 15.30 3.71
CA LEU A 212 10.96 15.63 2.28
C LEU A 212 12.04 16.63 1.85
N SER A 213 12.41 17.56 2.73
CA SER A 213 13.39 18.62 2.43
C SER A 213 14.83 18.24 2.77
N GLN A 214 15.05 17.40 3.81
CA GLN A 214 16.37 17.10 4.31
C GLN A 214 16.93 15.75 3.84
N VAL A 215 16.07 14.84 3.32
CA VAL A 215 16.52 13.62 2.65
C VAL A 215 16.39 13.75 1.15
N SER A 216 17.50 13.50 0.43
CA SER A 216 17.54 13.62 -1.03
C SER A 216 16.45 12.79 -1.71
N ALA A 217 15.84 13.35 -2.75
CA ALA A 217 14.82 12.68 -3.57
C ALA A 217 15.33 11.38 -4.25
N ASP A 218 16.65 11.24 -4.40
CA ASP A 218 17.30 10.04 -4.94
C ASP A 218 17.45 8.93 -3.91
N LEU A 219 17.38 9.26 -2.62
CA LEU A 219 17.54 8.32 -1.51
C LEU A 219 16.23 7.96 -0.86
N LEU A 220 15.24 8.87 -0.85
CA LEU A 220 13.96 8.65 -0.23
C LEU A 220 12.83 9.11 -1.13
N LYS A 221 11.89 8.24 -1.40
CA LYS A 221 10.55 8.54 -1.92
C LYS A 221 9.53 8.40 -0.80
N MET A 222 8.27 8.68 -1.10
CA MET A 222 7.19 8.55 -0.13
C MET A 222 6.20 7.50 -0.61
N GLU A 223 5.76 6.69 0.29
CA GLU A 223 4.51 5.95 0.17
C GLU A 223 3.44 6.75 0.90
N LEU A 224 2.60 7.46 0.15
CA LEU A 224 1.58 8.31 0.77
C LEU A 224 0.36 7.46 1.17
N ASP A 225 0.09 7.39 2.48
CA ASP A 225 -1.20 6.90 2.95
C ASP A 225 -2.24 8.02 2.81
N LEU A 226 -3.17 7.81 1.87
CA LEU A 226 -4.19 8.80 1.49
C LEU A 226 -5.21 9.04 2.61
N GLY A 227 -5.55 7.98 3.35
CA GLY A 227 -6.48 8.05 4.49
C GLY A 227 -5.90 8.80 5.67
N TRP A 228 -4.68 8.44 6.07
CA TRP A 228 -4.02 9.11 7.20
C TRP A 228 -3.65 10.56 6.88
N ALA A 229 -3.19 10.87 5.67
CA ALA A 229 -2.95 12.25 5.23
C ALA A 229 -4.23 13.07 5.28
N THR A 230 -5.34 12.56 4.72
CA THR A 230 -6.66 13.23 4.76
C THR A 230 -7.13 13.45 6.20
N LYS A 231 -7.00 12.44 7.06
CA LYS A 231 -7.34 12.54 8.49
C LYS A 231 -6.54 13.61 9.22
N ALA A 232 -5.27 13.76 8.88
CA ALA A 232 -4.40 14.80 9.42
C ALA A 232 -4.68 16.21 8.85
N GLY A 233 -5.64 16.33 7.92
CA GLY A 233 -5.96 17.59 7.25
C GLY A 233 -5.01 17.96 6.11
N ALA A 234 -4.09 17.06 5.73
CA ALA A 234 -3.23 17.26 4.57
C ALA A 234 -3.98 16.88 3.27
N ASP A 235 -3.85 17.72 2.23
CA ASP A 235 -4.42 17.43 0.92
C ASP A 235 -3.40 16.68 0.05
N PRO A 236 -3.66 15.40 -0.31
CA PRO A 236 -2.76 14.62 -1.16
C PRO A 236 -2.41 15.32 -2.49
N VAL A 237 -3.38 15.96 -3.14
CA VAL A 237 -3.16 16.65 -4.43
C VAL A 237 -2.27 17.90 -4.25
N ALA A 238 -2.40 18.60 -3.14
CA ALA A 238 -1.50 19.71 -2.82
C ALA A 238 -0.06 19.22 -2.56
N LEU A 239 0.10 18.07 -1.88
CA LEU A 239 1.41 17.44 -1.68
C LEU A 239 2.05 17.04 -3.02
N PHE A 240 1.29 16.44 -3.94
CA PHE A 240 1.80 16.07 -5.27
C PHE A 240 2.29 17.28 -6.06
N LYS A 241 1.59 18.40 -5.99
CA LYS A 241 2.00 19.66 -6.62
C LYS A 241 3.23 20.29 -5.97
N LYS A 242 3.33 20.21 -4.63
CA LYS A 242 4.47 20.73 -3.87
C LYS A 242 5.74 19.91 -4.10
N TYR A 243 5.60 18.60 -4.23
CA TYR A 243 6.72 17.63 -4.35
C TYR A 243 6.51 16.67 -5.52
N PRO A 244 6.52 17.12 -6.78
CA PRO A 244 6.20 16.29 -7.94
C PRO A 244 7.15 15.10 -8.06
N GLY A 245 6.60 13.93 -8.40
CA GLY A 245 7.36 12.69 -8.60
C GLY A 245 7.95 12.06 -7.34
N ARG A 246 7.53 12.52 -6.13
CA ARG A 246 8.03 11.99 -4.86
C ARG A 246 7.20 10.83 -4.30
N PHE A 247 6.03 10.50 -4.87
CA PHE A 247 5.02 9.58 -4.31
C PHE A 247 4.75 8.37 -5.22
N PRO A 248 5.76 7.49 -5.46
CA PRO A 248 5.59 6.33 -6.34
C PRO A 248 4.67 5.26 -5.77
N LEU A 249 4.49 5.21 -4.46
CA LEU A 249 3.62 4.26 -3.77
C LEU A 249 2.50 5.00 -3.03
N TRP A 250 1.30 4.41 -3.03
CA TRP A 250 0.17 4.91 -2.26
C TRP A 250 -0.48 3.80 -1.45
N HIS A 251 -0.87 4.11 -0.20
CA HIS A 251 -1.88 3.35 0.49
C HIS A 251 -3.26 3.96 0.21
N VAL A 252 -4.09 3.16 -0.45
CA VAL A 252 -5.50 3.48 -0.72
C VAL A 252 -6.29 3.01 0.49
N LYS A 253 -6.32 3.86 1.51
CA LYS A 253 -7.01 3.68 2.78
C LYS A 253 -8.15 4.67 2.86
N ASP A 254 -9.36 4.22 3.24
CA ASP A 254 -10.52 5.06 3.43
C ASP A 254 -10.87 5.21 4.91
N ILE A 255 -11.48 6.32 5.26
CA ILE A 255 -11.83 6.68 6.64
C ILE A 255 -13.29 7.13 6.72
N THR A 256 -13.98 6.74 7.79
CA THR A 256 -15.36 7.14 8.06
C THR A 256 -15.47 8.61 8.46
N ALA A 257 -16.59 9.28 8.11
CA ALA A 257 -16.84 10.67 8.46
C ALA A 257 -16.89 10.90 9.99
N GLU A 258 -17.65 10.07 10.70
CA GLU A 258 -17.95 10.31 12.12
C GLU A 258 -16.76 10.02 13.04
N LYS A 259 -16.13 8.84 12.87
CA LYS A 259 -15.06 8.35 13.76
C LYS A 259 -13.68 8.56 13.21
N GLN A 260 -13.55 8.97 11.96
CA GLN A 260 -12.29 9.01 11.22
C GLN A 260 -11.47 7.71 11.39
N ALA A 261 -12.18 6.58 11.36
CA ALA A 261 -11.64 5.24 11.50
C ALA A 261 -11.52 4.56 10.15
N PRO A 262 -10.53 3.68 9.94
CA PRO A 262 -10.39 2.92 8.71
C PRO A 262 -11.65 2.11 8.36
N THR A 263 -12.02 2.14 7.08
CA THR A 263 -13.16 1.39 6.52
C THR A 263 -12.80 0.84 5.15
N GLU A 264 -13.69 0.06 4.54
CA GLU A 264 -13.49 -0.42 3.18
C GLU A 264 -13.43 0.77 2.21
N VAL A 265 -12.51 0.69 1.26
CA VAL A 265 -12.34 1.71 0.24
C VAL A 265 -13.64 1.95 -0.53
N GLY A 266 -14.03 3.21 -0.64
CA GLY A 266 -15.28 3.66 -1.27
C GLY A 266 -16.50 3.64 -0.36
N ASN A 267 -16.34 3.33 0.92
CA ASN A 267 -17.34 3.45 1.97
C ASN A 267 -17.06 4.62 2.93
N GLY A 268 -15.94 5.30 2.78
CA GLY A 268 -15.52 6.44 3.59
C GLY A 268 -15.68 7.79 2.88
N THR A 269 -14.78 8.71 3.19
CA THR A 269 -14.84 10.12 2.79
C THR A 269 -13.71 10.59 1.90
N VAL A 270 -12.71 9.75 1.63
CA VAL A 270 -11.55 10.12 0.81
C VAL A 270 -11.96 10.25 -0.66
N ASP A 271 -11.69 11.40 -1.27
CA ASP A 271 -11.99 11.64 -2.68
C ASP A 271 -10.94 11.01 -3.60
N PHE A 272 -11.01 9.69 -3.73
CA PHE A 272 -10.08 8.93 -4.55
C PHE A 272 -10.12 9.32 -6.02
N LYS A 273 -11.27 9.70 -6.58
CA LYS A 273 -11.36 10.10 -8.00
C LYS A 273 -10.48 11.32 -8.29
N ARG A 274 -10.58 12.33 -7.43
CA ARG A 274 -9.75 13.53 -7.51
C ARG A 274 -8.26 13.21 -7.32
N ILE A 275 -7.93 12.33 -6.38
CA ILE A 275 -6.56 11.94 -6.07
C ILE A 275 -5.95 11.14 -7.23
N PHE A 276 -6.65 10.11 -7.74
CA PHE A 276 -6.18 9.31 -8.88
C PHE A 276 -6.01 10.14 -10.16
N ALA A 277 -6.84 11.19 -10.38
CA ALA A 277 -6.67 12.10 -11.50
C ALA A 277 -5.32 12.85 -11.47
N ALA A 278 -4.71 13.01 -10.28
CA ALA A 278 -3.40 13.64 -10.09
C ALA A 278 -2.23 12.64 -10.00
N SER A 279 -2.45 11.36 -10.32
CA SER A 279 -1.46 10.28 -10.19
C SER A 279 -0.16 10.53 -10.96
N LYS A 280 -0.25 11.20 -12.11
CA LYS A 280 0.92 11.57 -12.93
C LYS A 280 1.82 12.58 -12.21
N ASP A 281 1.24 13.58 -11.57
CA ASP A 281 1.99 14.61 -10.82
C ASP A 281 2.69 13.99 -9.61
N ALA A 282 2.04 13.03 -8.95
CA ALA A 282 2.60 12.25 -7.86
C ALA A 282 3.78 11.37 -8.30
N GLY A 283 3.81 10.94 -9.56
CA GLY A 283 4.73 9.92 -10.08
C GLY A 283 4.37 8.51 -9.63
N MET A 284 3.08 8.25 -9.36
CA MET A 284 2.55 6.98 -8.87
C MET A 284 2.93 5.81 -9.78
N LYS A 285 3.39 4.72 -9.19
CA LYS A 285 3.76 3.46 -9.85
C LYS A 285 2.89 2.29 -9.39
N HIS A 286 2.67 2.18 -8.09
CA HIS A 286 1.82 1.15 -7.48
C HIS A 286 0.97 1.78 -6.39
N PHE A 287 -0.15 1.13 -6.10
CA PHE A 287 -0.98 1.47 -4.96
C PHE A 287 -1.50 0.20 -4.29
N PHE A 288 -1.63 0.22 -2.98
CA PHE A 288 -2.05 -0.91 -2.19
C PHE A 288 -3.28 -0.53 -1.36
N VAL A 289 -4.31 -1.36 -1.41
CA VAL A 289 -5.44 -1.24 -0.49
C VAL A 289 -4.97 -1.60 0.90
N GLU A 290 -5.32 -0.78 1.89
CA GLU A 290 -5.08 -1.09 3.28
C GLU A 290 -6.26 -0.68 4.15
N GLN A 291 -6.55 -1.52 5.17
CA GLN A 291 -7.52 -1.23 6.22
C GLN A 291 -7.00 -1.75 7.55
N ASP A 292 -6.61 -0.84 8.45
CA ASP A 292 -6.20 -1.22 9.79
C ASP A 292 -7.38 -1.75 10.59
N GLY A 293 -7.14 -2.84 11.32
CA GLY A 293 -8.13 -3.41 12.21
C GLY A 293 -9.39 -3.91 11.51
N ALA A 294 -9.28 -4.35 10.26
CA ALA A 294 -10.38 -4.92 9.48
C ALA A 294 -11.06 -6.06 10.26
N PRO A 295 -12.38 -5.96 10.57
CA PRO A 295 -13.06 -6.95 11.39
C PRO A 295 -13.21 -8.31 10.68
N ASN A 296 -13.44 -8.29 9.36
CA ASN A 296 -13.52 -9.45 8.48
C ASN A 296 -12.58 -9.27 7.29
N PRO A 297 -11.25 -9.42 7.46
CA PRO A 297 -10.28 -8.95 6.49
C PRO A 297 -10.52 -9.39 5.04
N LEU A 298 -10.86 -10.67 4.82
CA LEU A 298 -11.09 -11.19 3.46
C LEU A 298 -12.35 -10.60 2.81
N GLU A 299 -13.41 -10.37 3.57
CA GLU A 299 -14.65 -9.73 3.08
C GLU A 299 -14.42 -8.24 2.84
N ASN A 300 -13.69 -7.58 3.74
CA ASN A 300 -13.38 -6.17 3.64
C ASN A 300 -12.53 -5.87 2.40
N ILE A 301 -11.48 -6.67 2.12
CA ILE A 301 -10.67 -6.48 0.91
C ILE A 301 -11.46 -6.78 -0.38
N ALA A 302 -12.37 -7.77 -0.36
CA ALA A 302 -13.24 -8.05 -1.50
C ALA A 302 -14.19 -6.87 -1.79
N THR A 303 -14.76 -6.26 -0.75
CA THR A 303 -15.60 -5.06 -0.85
C THR A 303 -14.78 -3.88 -1.40
N SER A 304 -13.59 -3.64 -0.88
CA SER A 304 -12.68 -2.59 -1.36
C SER A 304 -12.30 -2.80 -2.83
N TYR A 305 -11.94 -4.03 -3.21
CA TYR A 305 -11.66 -4.38 -4.60
C TYR A 305 -12.83 -4.04 -5.53
N LYS A 306 -14.04 -4.49 -5.18
CA LYS A 306 -15.26 -4.20 -5.93
C LYS A 306 -15.50 -2.69 -6.05
N ASN A 307 -15.44 -1.95 -4.96
CA ASN A 307 -15.67 -0.51 -4.98
C ASN A 307 -14.65 0.23 -5.86
N ILE A 308 -13.36 -0.15 -5.79
CA ILE A 308 -12.33 0.47 -6.63
C ILE A 308 -12.61 0.21 -8.10
N THR A 309 -12.88 -1.03 -8.48
CA THR A 309 -13.06 -1.41 -9.88
C THR A 309 -14.37 -0.92 -10.49
N THR A 310 -15.42 -0.76 -9.68
CA THR A 310 -16.77 -0.39 -10.18
C THR A 310 -17.19 1.06 -9.92
N LYS A 311 -16.53 1.76 -8.97
CA LYS A 311 -16.96 3.12 -8.60
C LYS A 311 -15.85 4.17 -8.73
N ILE A 312 -14.59 3.79 -8.47
CA ILE A 312 -13.48 4.75 -8.39
C ILE A 312 -12.72 4.82 -9.71
N LEU A 313 -12.33 3.69 -10.28
CA LEU A 313 -11.54 3.59 -11.51
C LEU A 313 -12.36 3.20 -12.75
N ALA A 314 -13.69 3.07 -12.59
CA ALA A 314 -14.62 2.80 -13.69
C ALA A 314 -14.78 3.97 -14.65
#